data_47912232972da2c4da849f98f6a94211
#
_entry.id   47912232972da2c4da849f98f6a94211
#
_cell.length_a   1.000
_cell.length_b   1.000
_cell.length_c   1.000
_cell.angle_alpha   90.00
_cell.angle_beta   90.00
_cell.angle_gamma   90.00
#
_symmetry.space_group_name_H-M   'P 1'
#
loop_
_entity.id
_entity.type
_entity.pdbx_description
1 polymer ?
#
loop_
_entity_poly.entity_id
_entity_poly.type
_entity_poly.pdbx_seq_one_letter_code
_entity_poly.pdbx_strand_id
1 'polypeptide(L)'
;MKHMTRWATLNLVLMTFLALCTVVVTVSGQSSATGNPLMGAWRVTEFADANRPPITNPQPGLYIFTRQHYSVARINGTRSLPDYPSNDKATDADKVAVFNALYLNSGTYTVTGNSLATRAVVAKSAFAIGGSGNQYEFTVTGNTLVLTQKPSGAVIKLVRLE
;
A
#
# COMPACT_ATOMS: atom_id res chain seq x y z
N MET A 1 21.21 56.36 57.95
CA MET A 1 21.77 55.13 57.33
C MET A 1 20.71 54.04 57.36
N LYS A 2 19.63 54.12 56.57
CA LYS A 2 18.54 53.11 56.53
C LYS A 2 17.86 52.93 55.18
N HIS A 3 18.55 53.17 54.07
CA HIS A 3 17.96 53.08 52.73
C HIS A 3 18.73 52.22 51.69
N MET A 4 19.77 51.48 52.10
CA MET A 4 20.61 50.73 51.16
C MET A 4 20.34 49.21 51.07
N THR A 5 19.44 48.71 51.89
CA THR A 5 19.20 47.22 51.97
C THR A 5 17.98 46.74 51.20
N ARG A 6 17.18 47.63 50.57
CA ARG A 6 15.93 47.19 49.90
C ARG A 6 16.07 46.98 48.40
N TRP A 7 17.20 47.33 47.79
CA TRP A 7 17.39 47.20 46.34
C TRP A 7 18.15 45.91 45.94
N ALA A 8 18.82 45.26 46.89
CA ALA A 8 19.56 44.05 46.61
C ALA A 8 18.69 42.78 46.54
N THR A 9 17.53 42.80 47.20
CA THR A 9 16.61 41.63 47.21
C THR A 9 15.65 41.58 46.02
N LEU A 10 15.46 42.73 45.31
CA LEU A 10 14.55 42.76 44.17
C LEU A 10 15.18 42.25 42.87
N ASN A 11 16.51 42.34 42.76
CA ASN A 11 17.21 41.83 41.58
C ASN A 11 17.51 40.33 41.61
N LEU A 12 17.42 39.67 42.78
CA LEU A 12 17.67 38.25 42.90
C LEU A 12 16.42 37.41 42.54
N VAL A 13 15.23 37.96 42.68
CA VAL A 13 13.96 37.28 42.35
C VAL A 13 13.64 37.34 40.84
N LEU A 14 14.20 38.36 40.15
CA LEU A 14 13.95 38.54 38.71
C LEU A 14 14.86 37.66 37.83
N MET A 15 15.99 37.17 38.37
CA MET A 15 16.92 36.31 37.63
C MET A 15 16.57 34.80 37.70
N THR A 16 15.70 34.37 38.61
CA THR A 16 15.33 32.98 38.78
C THR A 16 14.10 32.57 37.96
N PHE A 17 13.41 33.54 37.32
CA PHE A 17 12.22 33.23 36.49
C PHE A 17 12.50 33.13 34.99
N LEU A 18 13.73 33.32 34.52
CA LEU A 18 14.08 33.33 33.11
C LEU A 18 14.78 32.00 32.67
N ALA A 19 14.89 31.00 33.55
CA ALA A 19 15.61 29.75 33.27
C ALA A 19 14.70 28.55 33.07
N LEU A 20 13.39 28.70 32.95
CA LEU A 20 12.48 27.55 32.95
C LEU A 20 11.45 27.60 31.81
N CYS A 21 11.88 27.91 30.58
CA CYS A 21 10.98 27.75 29.43
C CYS A 21 11.77 27.48 28.14
N THR A 22 12.57 26.39 28.13
CA THR A 22 12.95 25.78 26.85
C THR A 22 12.71 24.28 26.94
N VAL A 23 11.45 23.89 27.12
CA VAL A 23 11.01 22.57 26.67
C VAL A 23 10.93 22.68 25.15
N VAL A 24 12.02 22.35 24.47
CA VAL A 24 12.00 22.08 23.05
C VAL A 24 11.20 20.79 22.87
N VAL A 25 9.89 20.93 22.67
CA VAL A 25 9.07 19.85 22.11
C VAL A 25 9.58 19.67 20.68
N THR A 26 10.53 18.76 20.50
CA THR A 26 10.80 18.20 19.18
C THR A 26 9.56 17.39 18.79
N VAL A 27 8.57 18.07 18.25
CA VAL A 27 7.55 17.41 17.45
C VAL A 27 8.33 16.81 16.29
N SER A 28 8.62 15.51 16.39
CA SER A 28 9.01 14.72 15.24
C SER A 28 7.83 14.82 14.28
N GLY A 29 7.86 15.85 13.44
CA GLY A 29 6.96 15.95 12.31
C GLY A 29 7.16 14.71 11.48
N GLN A 30 6.28 13.73 11.65
CA GLN A 30 6.05 12.76 10.60
C GLN A 30 5.69 13.60 9.39
N SER A 31 6.67 13.74 8.50
CA SER A 31 6.46 14.28 7.17
C SER A 31 5.37 13.41 6.56
N SER A 32 4.14 13.87 6.65
CA SER A 32 3.04 13.32 5.87
C SER A 32 3.46 13.57 4.44
N ALA A 33 4.01 12.54 3.81
CA ALA A 33 4.23 12.55 2.38
C ALA A 33 2.89 12.91 1.75
N THR A 34 2.80 14.14 1.22
CA THR A 34 1.62 14.70 0.55
C THR A 34 1.33 13.98 -0.78
N GLY A 35 1.72 12.72 -0.90
CA GLY A 35 1.54 11.86 -2.06
C GLY A 35 0.61 10.69 -1.75
N ASN A 36 -0.05 10.20 -2.77
CA ASN A 36 -0.82 8.97 -2.68
C ASN A 36 0.09 7.79 -2.27
N PRO A 37 -0.14 7.16 -1.09
CA PRO A 37 0.76 6.15 -0.54
C PRO A 37 0.82 4.87 -1.38
N LEU A 38 -0.14 4.66 -2.28
CA LEU A 38 -0.17 3.51 -3.17
C LEU A 38 0.81 3.62 -4.34
N MET A 39 1.23 4.83 -4.73
CA MET A 39 2.08 5.03 -5.91
C MET A 39 3.37 4.21 -5.81
N GLY A 40 3.75 3.62 -6.96
CA GLY A 40 4.94 2.78 -7.12
C GLY A 40 4.60 1.37 -7.60
N ALA A 41 5.62 0.52 -7.60
CA ALA A 41 5.52 -0.88 -7.98
C ALA A 41 5.56 -1.77 -6.72
N TRP A 42 4.72 -2.79 -6.70
CA TRP A 42 4.49 -3.67 -5.55
C TRP A 42 4.47 -5.13 -5.98
N ARG A 43 5.25 -5.95 -5.31
CA ARG A 43 5.27 -7.40 -5.51
C ARG A 43 4.38 -8.11 -4.49
N VAL A 44 3.56 -9.05 -4.94
CA VAL A 44 2.75 -9.89 -4.06
C VAL A 44 3.64 -10.82 -3.24
N THR A 45 3.42 -10.86 -1.93
CA THR A 45 4.15 -11.75 -0.99
C THR A 45 3.24 -12.72 -0.27
N GLU A 46 1.94 -12.43 -0.19
CA GLU A 46 0.97 -13.31 0.42
C GLU A 46 -0.41 -13.10 -0.21
N PHE A 47 -1.16 -14.17 -0.33
CA PHE A 47 -2.56 -14.14 -0.71
C PHE A 47 -3.35 -15.00 0.26
N ALA A 48 -4.38 -14.43 0.88
CA ALA A 48 -5.30 -15.14 1.76
C ALA A 48 -6.74 -14.93 1.28
N ASP A 49 -7.55 -15.93 1.42
CA ASP A 49 -8.97 -15.86 1.18
C ASP A 49 -9.68 -16.41 2.44
N ALA A 50 -10.91 -15.96 2.67
CA ALA A 50 -11.62 -16.26 3.93
C ALA A 50 -11.79 -17.77 4.22
N ASN A 51 -11.71 -18.61 3.19
CA ASN A 51 -12.05 -20.04 3.28
C ASN A 51 -10.84 -20.97 3.06
N ARG A 52 -9.62 -20.43 2.91
CA ARG A 52 -8.41 -21.21 2.64
C ARG A 52 -7.22 -20.69 3.44
N PRO A 53 -6.28 -21.58 3.81
CA PRO A 53 -5.04 -21.14 4.42
C PRO A 53 -4.30 -20.11 3.55
N PRO A 54 -3.61 -19.12 4.18
CA PRO A 54 -2.81 -18.17 3.46
C PRO A 54 -1.73 -18.83 2.59
N ILE A 55 -1.57 -18.34 1.37
CA ILE A 55 -0.47 -18.69 0.48
C ILE A 55 0.66 -17.69 0.75
N THR A 56 1.70 -18.11 1.45
CA THR A 56 2.82 -17.26 1.87
C THR A 56 3.97 -17.22 0.86
N ASN A 57 3.94 -18.07 -0.15
CA ASN A 57 4.86 -18.06 -1.29
C ASN A 57 4.05 -18.16 -2.59
N PRO A 58 3.27 -17.13 -2.93
CA PRO A 58 2.44 -17.12 -4.13
C PRO A 58 3.30 -17.10 -5.39
N GLN A 59 2.72 -17.51 -6.51
CA GLN A 59 3.28 -17.27 -7.82
C GLN A 59 3.48 -15.76 -8.06
N PRO A 60 4.38 -15.36 -8.98
CA PRO A 60 4.69 -13.96 -9.23
C PRO A 60 3.45 -13.09 -9.47
N GLY A 61 3.44 -11.94 -8.86
CA GLY A 61 2.39 -10.94 -9.03
C GLY A 61 2.92 -9.54 -8.82
N LEU A 62 2.56 -8.65 -9.74
CA LEU A 62 2.96 -7.26 -9.75
C LEU A 62 1.72 -6.35 -9.77
N TYR A 63 1.74 -5.35 -8.91
CA TYR A 63 0.79 -4.23 -8.90
C TYR A 63 1.57 -2.95 -9.14
N ILE A 64 1.09 -2.12 -10.04
CA ILE A 64 1.67 -0.79 -10.33
C ILE A 64 0.57 0.23 -10.13
N PHE A 65 0.86 1.28 -9.36
CA PHE A 65 -0.01 2.43 -9.20
C PHE A 65 0.73 3.69 -9.64
N THR A 66 0.16 4.41 -10.58
CA THR A 66 0.56 5.76 -10.95
C THR A 66 -0.34 6.76 -10.22
N ARG A 67 -0.35 8.02 -10.64
CA ARG A 67 -1.23 9.04 -10.02
C ARG A 67 -2.71 8.70 -10.12
N GLN A 68 -3.16 8.11 -11.23
CA GLN A 68 -4.59 7.88 -11.52
C GLN A 68 -4.88 6.49 -12.09
N HIS A 69 -3.85 5.72 -12.45
CA HIS A 69 -4.02 4.43 -13.10
C HIS A 69 -3.33 3.33 -12.31
N TYR A 70 -3.88 2.15 -12.43
CA TYR A 70 -3.27 0.93 -11.88
C TYR A 70 -3.12 -0.12 -12.97
N SER A 71 -2.20 -1.02 -12.74
CA SER A 71 -2.05 -2.26 -13.52
C SER A 71 -1.74 -3.41 -12.58
N VAL A 72 -2.41 -4.53 -12.80
CA VAL A 72 -2.19 -5.77 -12.05
C VAL A 72 -1.94 -6.88 -13.05
N ALA A 73 -0.82 -7.58 -12.85
CA ALA A 73 -0.51 -8.83 -13.52
C ALA A 73 -0.05 -9.84 -12.47
N ARG A 74 -0.74 -10.96 -12.33
CA ARG A 74 -0.35 -12.01 -11.38
C ARG A 74 -0.74 -13.40 -11.87
N ILE A 75 -0.03 -14.40 -11.38
CA ILE A 75 -0.34 -15.81 -11.57
C ILE A 75 -1.09 -16.29 -10.33
N ASN A 76 -2.27 -16.85 -10.52
CA ASN A 76 -3.09 -17.37 -9.43
C ASN A 76 -2.62 -18.77 -9.00
N GLY A 77 -2.75 -19.04 -7.71
CA GLY A 77 -2.41 -20.34 -7.12
C GLY A 77 -0.92 -20.51 -6.85
N THR A 78 -0.51 -21.76 -6.66
CA THR A 78 0.86 -22.17 -6.29
C THR A 78 1.53 -23.02 -7.37
N ARG A 79 0.76 -23.48 -8.36
CA ARG A 79 1.28 -24.33 -9.44
C ARG A 79 2.07 -23.49 -10.44
N SER A 80 3.26 -23.94 -10.80
CA SER A 80 4.04 -23.37 -11.90
C SER A 80 3.26 -23.41 -13.21
N LEU A 81 3.47 -22.40 -14.05
CA LEU A 81 2.95 -22.45 -15.41
C LEU A 81 3.59 -23.57 -16.20
N PRO A 82 2.90 -24.11 -17.21
CA PRO A 82 3.50 -25.07 -18.16
C PRO A 82 4.77 -24.46 -18.77
N ASP A 83 5.81 -25.28 -18.87
CA ASP A 83 7.05 -24.95 -19.54
C ASP A 83 7.01 -25.47 -20.98
N TYR A 84 7.27 -24.58 -21.96
CA TYR A 84 7.33 -24.90 -23.37
C TYR A 84 8.36 -24.03 -24.09
N PRO A 85 9.08 -24.56 -25.09
CA PRO A 85 10.23 -23.85 -25.68
C PRO A 85 9.86 -22.54 -26.38
N SER A 86 8.63 -22.43 -26.88
CA SER A 86 8.12 -21.25 -27.59
C SER A 86 6.60 -21.32 -27.73
N ASN A 87 5.94 -20.19 -27.96
CA ASN A 87 4.48 -20.11 -28.03
C ASN A 87 3.87 -20.97 -29.15
N ASP A 88 4.58 -21.19 -30.25
CA ASP A 88 4.15 -22.08 -31.34
C ASP A 88 4.26 -23.57 -31.00
N LYS A 89 5.01 -23.92 -29.94
CA LYS A 89 5.16 -25.28 -29.43
C LYS A 89 4.22 -25.58 -28.25
N ALA A 90 3.57 -24.55 -27.71
CA ALA A 90 2.57 -24.73 -26.66
C ALA A 90 1.35 -25.47 -27.22
N THR A 91 0.92 -26.52 -26.52
CA THR A 91 -0.35 -27.19 -26.82
C THR A 91 -1.54 -26.29 -26.43
N ASP A 92 -2.72 -26.58 -26.93
CA ASP A 92 -3.92 -25.85 -26.51
C ASP A 92 -4.21 -26.04 -25.03
N ALA A 93 -3.89 -27.21 -24.47
CA ALA A 93 -3.98 -27.44 -23.03
C ALA A 93 -3.06 -26.53 -22.21
N ASP A 94 -1.81 -26.31 -22.69
CA ASP A 94 -0.85 -25.40 -22.06
C ASP A 94 -1.36 -23.97 -22.11
N LYS A 95 -1.84 -23.53 -23.26
CA LYS A 95 -2.42 -22.20 -23.46
C LYS A 95 -3.62 -21.95 -22.55
N VAL A 96 -4.52 -22.93 -22.44
CA VAL A 96 -5.67 -22.86 -21.54
C VAL A 96 -5.21 -22.81 -20.08
N ALA A 97 -4.22 -23.62 -19.68
CA ALA A 97 -3.69 -23.61 -18.33
C ALA A 97 -3.08 -22.24 -17.97
N VAL A 98 -2.25 -21.66 -18.86
CA VAL A 98 -1.68 -20.32 -18.70
C VAL A 98 -2.79 -19.28 -18.62
N PHE A 99 -3.74 -19.30 -19.56
CA PHE A 99 -4.84 -18.33 -19.57
C PHE A 99 -5.63 -18.38 -18.25
N ASN A 100 -5.97 -19.57 -17.76
CA ASN A 100 -6.73 -19.73 -16.51
C ASN A 100 -5.95 -19.26 -15.26
N ALA A 101 -4.63 -19.46 -15.27
CA ALA A 101 -3.78 -19.04 -14.16
C ALA A 101 -3.57 -17.52 -14.09
N LEU A 102 -3.59 -16.82 -15.22
CA LEU A 102 -3.34 -15.37 -15.27
C LEU A 102 -4.52 -14.57 -14.71
N TYR A 103 -4.19 -13.54 -13.96
CA TYR A 103 -5.08 -12.43 -13.61
C TYR A 103 -4.49 -11.13 -14.13
N LEU A 104 -5.17 -10.53 -15.10
CA LEU A 104 -4.78 -9.26 -15.70
C LEU A 104 -5.92 -8.26 -15.55
N ASN A 105 -5.61 -7.09 -15.04
CA ASN A 105 -6.58 -6.03 -14.84
C ASN A 105 -5.85 -4.67 -14.76
N SER A 106 -6.24 -3.72 -15.59
CA SER A 106 -5.63 -2.39 -15.64
C SER A 106 -6.69 -1.35 -15.91
N GLY A 107 -6.54 -0.16 -15.32
CA GLY A 107 -7.53 0.90 -15.49
C GLY A 107 -7.25 2.08 -14.57
N THR A 108 -8.33 2.75 -14.16
CA THR A 108 -8.29 3.89 -13.25
C THR A 108 -8.63 3.47 -11.84
N TYR A 109 -8.23 4.26 -10.86
CA TYR A 109 -8.61 4.07 -9.46
C TYR A 109 -8.89 5.38 -8.75
N THR A 110 -9.63 5.30 -7.66
CA THR A 110 -9.86 6.39 -6.72
C THR A 110 -9.54 5.95 -5.32
N VAL A 111 -9.05 6.87 -4.49
CA VAL A 111 -8.76 6.66 -3.06
C VAL A 111 -9.59 7.65 -2.25
N THR A 112 -10.27 7.15 -1.23
CA THR A 112 -11.00 7.95 -0.25
C THR A 112 -10.68 7.41 1.14
N GLY A 113 -9.88 8.15 1.92
CA GLY A 113 -9.35 7.64 3.18
C GLY A 113 -8.49 6.39 2.95
N ASN A 114 -8.87 5.27 3.56
CA ASN A 114 -8.25 3.96 3.37
C ASN A 114 -8.99 3.06 2.37
N SER A 115 -9.93 3.60 1.63
CA SER A 115 -10.73 2.89 0.62
C SER A 115 -10.14 3.10 -0.77
N LEU A 116 -9.93 2.01 -1.50
CA LEU A 116 -9.45 1.99 -2.87
C LEU A 116 -10.55 1.37 -3.75
N ALA A 117 -11.01 2.12 -4.73
CA ALA A 117 -11.92 1.63 -5.77
C ALA A 117 -11.20 1.60 -7.11
N THR A 118 -11.24 0.47 -7.81
CA THR A 118 -10.61 0.29 -9.12
C THR A 118 -11.68 0.10 -10.20
N ARG A 119 -11.41 0.62 -11.40
CA ARG A 119 -12.27 0.43 -12.57
C ARG A 119 -11.43 -0.01 -13.75
N ALA A 120 -11.67 -1.23 -14.23
CA ALA A 120 -10.93 -1.78 -15.35
C ALA A 120 -11.26 -1.09 -16.68
N VAL A 121 -10.23 -0.78 -17.44
CA VAL A 121 -10.29 -0.36 -18.85
C VAL A 121 -9.87 -1.53 -19.74
N VAL A 122 -8.90 -2.31 -19.27
CA VAL A 122 -8.44 -3.55 -19.90
C VAL A 122 -8.37 -4.66 -18.85
N ALA A 123 -8.89 -5.83 -19.17
CA ALA A 123 -8.82 -7.00 -18.29
C ALA A 123 -8.81 -8.29 -19.12
N LYS A 124 -8.30 -9.36 -18.53
CA LYS A 124 -8.39 -10.71 -19.12
C LYS A 124 -9.84 -11.13 -19.41
N SER A 125 -10.76 -10.78 -18.51
CA SER A 125 -12.16 -11.14 -18.59
C SER A 125 -13.01 -9.94 -19.00
N ALA A 126 -13.78 -10.06 -20.07
CA ALA A 126 -14.61 -8.98 -20.60
C ALA A 126 -15.62 -8.45 -19.58
N PHE A 127 -16.18 -9.29 -18.72
CA PHE A 127 -17.13 -8.88 -17.69
C PHE A 127 -16.55 -7.90 -16.66
N ALA A 128 -15.22 -7.87 -16.49
CA ALA A 128 -14.55 -6.92 -15.59
C ALA A 128 -14.48 -5.51 -16.18
N ILE A 129 -14.59 -5.39 -17.53
CA ILE A 129 -14.54 -4.11 -18.23
C ILE A 129 -15.92 -3.46 -18.17
N GLY A 130 -15.98 -2.24 -17.65
CA GLY A 130 -17.26 -1.51 -17.51
C GLY A 130 -18.12 -1.92 -16.31
N GLY A 131 -17.71 -2.94 -15.54
CA GLY A 131 -18.37 -3.32 -14.29
C GLY A 131 -18.14 -2.32 -13.16
N SER A 132 -18.68 -2.62 -11.97
CA SER A 132 -18.53 -1.81 -10.74
C SER A 132 -17.09 -1.72 -10.23
N GLY A 133 -16.19 -2.52 -10.79
CA GLY A 133 -14.79 -2.62 -10.37
C GLY A 133 -14.61 -3.40 -9.07
N ASN A 134 -13.38 -3.38 -8.54
CA ASN A 134 -13.09 -3.97 -7.25
C ASN A 134 -12.99 -2.86 -6.19
N GLN A 135 -13.44 -3.20 -4.98
CA GLN A 135 -13.36 -2.35 -3.80
C GLN A 135 -12.40 -2.99 -2.80
N TYR A 136 -11.53 -2.20 -2.22
CA TYR A 136 -10.58 -2.64 -1.21
C TYR A 136 -10.54 -1.67 -0.05
N GLU A 137 -10.31 -2.17 1.14
CA GLU A 137 -9.66 -1.40 2.20
C GLU A 137 -8.15 -1.63 2.08
N PHE A 138 -7.35 -0.59 2.32
CA PHE A 138 -5.91 -0.73 2.26
C PHE A 138 -5.21 -0.11 3.47
N THR A 139 -4.02 -0.65 3.77
CA THR A 139 -3.10 -0.09 4.76
C THR A 139 -1.70 -0.13 4.17
N VAL A 140 -0.96 1.00 4.28
CA VAL A 140 0.46 1.07 3.94
C VAL A 140 1.24 1.32 5.21
N THR A 141 2.20 0.44 5.51
CA THR A 141 3.10 0.57 6.67
C THR A 141 4.53 0.33 6.19
N GLY A 142 5.32 1.40 6.13
CA GLY A 142 6.65 1.36 5.54
C GLY A 142 6.58 0.88 4.09
N ASN A 143 7.25 -0.23 3.79
CA ASN A 143 7.28 -0.85 2.46
C ASN A 143 6.23 -1.96 2.26
N THR A 144 5.27 -2.08 3.17
CA THR A 144 4.21 -3.11 3.07
C THR A 144 2.88 -2.47 2.75
N LEU A 145 2.20 -3.00 1.74
CA LEU A 145 0.81 -2.69 1.39
C LEU A 145 -0.05 -3.93 1.65
N VAL A 146 -1.14 -3.74 2.38
CA VAL A 146 -2.18 -4.75 2.58
C VAL A 146 -3.44 -4.27 1.90
N LEU A 147 -4.01 -5.11 1.03
CA LEU A 147 -5.29 -4.88 0.37
C LEU A 147 -6.30 -5.92 0.87
N THR A 148 -7.43 -5.48 1.40
CA THR A 148 -8.55 -6.35 1.79
C THR A 148 -9.71 -6.11 0.84
N GLN A 149 -10.00 -7.08 -0.01
CA GLN A 149 -11.06 -6.97 -1.03
C GLN A 149 -12.46 -7.06 -0.40
N LYS A 150 -13.36 -6.21 -0.86
CA LYS A 150 -14.77 -6.22 -0.44
C LYS A 150 -15.66 -6.79 -1.56
N PRO A 151 -16.71 -7.54 -1.24
CA PRO A 151 -17.10 -8.04 0.09
C PRO A 151 -16.39 -9.36 0.47
N SER A 152 -15.54 -9.93 -0.39
CA SER A 152 -14.98 -11.29 -0.25
C SER A 152 -14.09 -11.49 0.99
N GLY A 153 -13.50 -10.40 1.53
CA GLY A 153 -12.52 -10.47 2.61
C GLY A 153 -11.16 -11.01 2.20
N ALA A 154 -10.92 -11.25 0.90
CA ALA A 154 -9.62 -11.70 0.44
C ALA A 154 -8.54 -10.67 0.72
N VAL A 155 -7.41 -11.12 1.27
CA VAL A 155 -6.28 -10.27 1.67
C VAL A 155 -5.10 -10.52 0.74
N ILE A 156 -4.50 -9.44 0.26
CA ILE A 156 -3.29 -9.47 -0.56
C ILE A 156 -2.25 -8.64 0.17
N LYS A 157 -1.10 -9.25 0.52
CA LYS A 157 0.04 -8.52 1.05
C LYS A 157 1.08 -8.32 -0.04
N LEU A 158 1.64 -7.12 -0.08
CA LEU A 158 2.59 -6.72 -1.10
C LEU A 158 3.76 -5.98 -0.44
N VAL A 159 4.92 -6.09 -1.07
CA VAL A 159 6.11 -5.32 -0.70
C VAL A 159 6.44 -4.36 -1.82
N ARG A 160 6.83 -3.14 -1.45
CA ARG A 160 7.24 -2.09 -2.38
C ARG A 160 8.55 -2.50 -3.07
N LEU A 161 8.61 -2.28 -4.38
CA LEU A 161 9.82 -2.46 -5.18
C LEU A 161 10.51 -1.12 -5.44
N GLU A 162 9.71 -0.05 -5.61
CA GLU A 162 10.16 1.33 -5.84
C GLU A 162 9.07 2.34 -5.46
#